data_0df29f012877beb8bfc678a8331604b9
#
_entry.id   0df29f012877beb8bfc678a8331604b9
#
_cell.length_a   1.000
_cell.length_b   1.000
_cell.length_c   1.000
_cell.angle_alpha   90.00
_cell.angle_beta   90.00
_cell.angle_gamma   90.00
#
_symmetry.space_group_name_H-M   'P 1'
#
loop_
_entity.id
_entity.type
_entity.pdbx_description
1 polymer ?
#
loop_
_entity_poly.entity_id
_entity_poly.type
_entity_poly.pdbx_seq_one_letter_code
_entity_poly.pdbx_strand_id
1 'polypeptide(L)'
;MSEKTNLPKRITQLLAPRAASDNGNLPTKFGTVRPEWVTDLEQEDAKSPLRKLIIAGITTIGIAFGGFFGWAYSAELGSAAVAIGTVIVDSKRKTISHFEGGILDRLLVQEGDTVAVGQPLVKLDSTRARSELQSLESRRVGLIAKLARLRAEQAGDRQIKFPENFGTPDNVAAENAMKAEQIFFQKRYSQKMSRIDVQQKTIEQYTEQAKASTAQVAATDRQISLINEQRDAIAGLVKKGFAQKSKLTEIDTRLSELAGSRGEYAGDKAKAEQAKAGAEFSLTGIESDMQSEIAGEITTSQTDLADTEERIVAAKDVMRRVEIRSPQAG
;
A
#
# COMPACT_ATOMS: atom_id res chain seq x y z
N MET A 1 -15.24 7.27 24.24
CA MET A 1 -14.81 6.64 25.51
C MET A 1 -13.30 6.70 25.53
N SER A 2 -12.79 7.53 26.40
CA SER A 2 -11.42 8.01 26.47
C SER A 2 -10.70 7.22 27.57
N GLU A 3 -9.59 6.59 27.24
CA GLU A 3 -8.75 5.97 28.26
C GLU A 3 -7.32 6.50 28.14
N LYS A 4 -7.01 7.38 29.10
CA LYS A 4 -5.70 7.97 29.31
C LYS A 4 -4.85 6.99 30.12
N THR A 5 -3.76 6.51 29.58
CA THR A 5 -2.76 5.76 30.32
C THR A 5 -1.68 6.70 30.83
N ASN A 6 -1.61 6.85 32.16
CA ASN A 6 -0.60 7.56 32.90
C ASN A 6 0.75 6.81 32.90
N LEU A 7 1.83 7.49 32.53
CA LEU A 7 3.20 7.07 32.87
C LEU A 7 3.72 7.88 34.08
N PRO A 8 4.44 7.28 35.04
CA PRO A 8 4.87 7.93 36.24
C PRO A 8 6.13 8.81 36.08
N LYS A 9 6.03 10.05 36.54
CA LYS A 9 7.15 10.94 36.79
C LYS A 9 7.92 10.46 38.04
N ARG A 10 9.12 9.94 37.89
CA ARG A 10 10.20 9.93 38.90
C ARG A 10 11.51 9.71 38.13
N ILE A 11 12.36 10.71 38.17
CA ILE A 11 13.83 10.74 38.25
C ILE A 11 14.26 12.11 37.72
N THR A 12 14.20 13.14 38.58
CA THR A 12 14.98 14.37 38.40
C THR A 12 15.03 15.09 39.78
N GLN A 13 15.84 14.56 40.67
CA GLN A 13 16.29 15.27 41.84
C GLN A 13 17.55 14.57 42.39
N LEU A 14 18.69 15.08 42.04
CA LEU A 14 19.96 14.94 42.75
C LEU A 14 21.01 15.72 41.97
N LEU A 15 21.28 16.95 42.40
CA LEU A 15 22.53 17.67 42.31
C LEU A 15 22.25 19.19 42.33
N ALA A 16 22.10 19.73 43.57
CA ALA A 16 22.33 21.15 43.82
C ALA A 16 23.20 21.26 45.08
N PRO A 17 24.32 21.99 45.07
CA PRO A 17 25.15 22.19 46.24
C PRO A 17 24.52 23.26 47.13
N ARG A 18 24.50 22.96 48.43
CA ARG A 18 23.94 23.76 49.51
C ARG A 18 24.97 24.78 50.01
N ALA A 19 24.74 26.06 49.79
CA ALA A 19 25.44 27.13 50.47
C ALA A 19 24.96 27.19 51.93
N ALA A 20 25.89 27.14 52.88
CA ALA A 20 25.66 27.43 54.29
C ALA A 20 26.41 28.70 54.65
N SER A 21 25.66 29.75 54.91
CA SER A 21 26.08 30.89 55.73
C SER A 21 25.95 30.52 57.22
N ASP A 22 26.97 30.75 58.02
CA ASP A 22 26.77 30.96 59.45
C ASP A 22 27.75 31.96 59.99
N ASN A 23 27.21 33.04 60.54
CA ASN A 23 27.86 34.08 61.27
C ASN A 23 28.07 33.58 62.73
N GLY A 24 29.30 33.39 63.14
CA GLY A 24 29.67 33.07 64.53
C GLY A 24 30.63 34.09 65.14
N ASN A 25 30.08 34.96 65.88
CA ASN A 25 30.71 35.99 66.74
C ASN A 25 31.66 35.33 67.78
N LEU A 26 32.91 35.73 67.83
CA LEU A 26 33.82 35.34 68.89
C LEU A 26 34.35 36.56 69.65
N PRO A 27 34.40 36.56 71.02
CA PRO A 27 34.73 37.70 71.79
C PRO A 27 36.26 37.89 71.98
N THR A 28 36.64 39.17 71.91
CA THR A 28 37.93 39.71 72.32
C THR A 28 38.14 39.56 73.82
N LYS A 29 39.30 39.11 74.25
CA LYS A 29 40.14 39.58 75.34
C LYS A 29 41.13 38.50 75.82
N PHE A 30 42.37 38.66 75.55
CA PHE A 30 43.44 38.32 76.48
C PHE A 30 44.59 39.31 76.42
N GLY A 31 44.96 39.75 77.54
CA GLY A 31 45.86 40.86 77.82
C GLY A 31 47.34 40.61 77.53
N THR A 32 47.94 41.68 77.29
CA THR A 32 49.40 41.83 77.24
C THR A 32 50.02 41.59 78.62
N VAL A 33 50.88 40.60 78.71
CA VAL A 33 51.85 40.55 79.85
C VAL A 33 53.23 40.66 79.18
N ARG A 34 53.84 41.79 79.49
CA ARG A 34 55.24 42.09 79.15
C ARG A 34 56.06 41.60 80.37
N PRO A 35 57.06 40.79 80.19
CA PRO A 35 58.10 40.71 81.26
C PRO A 35 59.20 41.70 80.95
N GLU A 36 59.39 42.53 81.94
CA GLU A 36 60.41 43.51 82.16
C GLU A 36 61.71 42.79 82.56
N TRP A 37 62.68 42.70 81.68
CA TRP A 37 64.10 42.59 81.96
C TRP A 37 64.93 42.50 80.66
N VAL A 38 65.21 43.57 80.06
CA VAL A 38 66.38 43.72 79.16
C VAL A 38 66.89 45.17 79.35
N THR A 39 67.76 45.29 80.27
CA THR A 39 68.62 46.45 80.34
C THR A 39 69.89 46.19 79.51
N ASP A 40 70.26 47.19 78.80
CA ASP A 40 71.58 47.61 78.37
C ASP A 40 72.65 46.57 78.05
N LEU A 41 73.02 46.49 76.82
CA LEU A 41 74.40 46.24 76.50
C LEU A 41 74.88 47.24 75.43
N GLU A 42 75.91 47.92 75.85
CA GLU A 42 76.64 48.97 75.13
C GLU A 42 77.13 48.62 73.75
N GLN A 43 77.12 49.61 72.91
CA GLN A 43 77.79 49.60 71.61
C GLN A 43 79.32 49.42 71.83
N GLU A 44 79.81 48.37 71.28
CA GLU A 44 81.26 48.28 71.03
C GLU A 44 81.52 48.14 69.51
N ASP A 45 82.12 49.14 68.96
CA ASP A 45 82.61 49.21 67.60
C ASP A 45 83.66 48.13 67.35
N ALA A 46 83.23 47.01 66.79
CA ALA A 46 84.19 46.02 66.28
C ALA A 46 84.09 46.01 64.72
N LYS A 47 85.05 46.72 64.10
CA LYS A 47 85.39 46.54 62.71
C LYS A 47 85.84 45.08 62.54
N SER A 48 84.94 44.23 62.33
CA SER A 48 85.14 42.78 62.14
C SER A 48 85.38 42.39 60.68
N PRO A 49 86.19 41.40 60.45
CA PRO A 49 86.45 40.82 59.11
C PRO A 49 85.26 40.07 58.54
N LEU A 50 84.13 40.13 59.13
CA LEU A 50 82.89 39.40 58.76
C LEU A 50 82.34 39.78 57.38
N ARG A 51 82.63 41.01 56.89
CA ARG A 51 82.21 41.46 55.61
C ARG A 51 82.81 40.63 54.46
N LYS A 52 84.09 40.19 54.60
CA LYS A 52 84.71 39.29 53.59
C LYS A 52 84.10 37.86 53.68
N LEU A 53 83.77 37.37 54.85
CA LEU A 53 83.15 36.07 54.96
C LEU A 53 81.66 36.06 54.46
N ILE A 54 80.95 37.14 54.71
CA ILE A 54 79.56 37.29 54.15
C ILE A 54 79.58 37.38 52.62
N ILE A 55 80.55 38.20 52.10
CA ILE A 55 80.67 38.27 50.61
C ILE A 55 81.13 36.95 50.01
N ALA A 56 82.06 36.24 50.67
CA ALA A 56 82.42 34.88 50.22
C ALA A 56 81.29 33.93 50.28
N GLY A 57 80.45 33.94 51.35
CA GLY A 57 79.26 33.09 51.46
C GLY A 57 78.22 33.40 50.40
N ILE A 58 77.90 34.67 50.14
CA ILE A 58 76.95 35.09 49.09
C ILE A 58 77.45 34.71 47.72
N THR A 59 78.78 34.89 47.50
CA THR A 59 79.37 34.51 46.16
C THR A 59 79.30 33.00 45.97
N THR A 60 79.61 32.23 46.97
CA THR A 60 79.47 30.74 46.91
C THR A 60 78.07 30.29 46.63
N ILE A 61 77.11 30.88 47.32
CA ILE A 61 75.69 30.62 47.13
C ILE A 61 75.24 31.04 45.72
N GLY A 62 75.73 32.24 45.26
CA GLY A 62 75.42 32.74 43.96
C GLY A 62 75.98 31.82 42.84
N ILE A 63 77.18 31.30 43.04
CA ILE A 63 77.79 30.34 42.09
C ILE A 63 77.08 29.02 42.09
N ALA A 64 76.68 28.52 43.31
CA ALA A 64 75.99 27.28 43.46
C ALA A 64 74.60 27.35 42.81
N PHE A 65 73.84 28.41 43.11
CA PHE A 65 72.50 28.58 42.53
C PHE A 65 72.56 28.95 41.05
N GLY A 66 73.51 29.85 40.68
CA GLY A 66 73.73 30.21 39.27
C GLY A 66 74.15 28.99 38.42
N GLY A 67 75.05 28.18 38.95
CA GLY A 67 75.43 26.91 38.31
C GLY A 67 74.33 25.91 38.25
N PHE A 68 73.55 25.77 39.35
CA PHE A 68 72.40 24.89 39.36
C PHE A 68 71.29 25.30 38.38
N PHE A 69 70.94 26.59 38.41
CA PHE A 69 69.93 27.08 37.46
C PHE A 69 70.42 27.10 36.02
N GLY A 70 71.69 27.43 35.81
CA GLY A 70 72.31 27.34 34.47
C GLY A 70 72.34 25.90 33.93
N TRP A 71 72.68 24.96 34.80
CA TRP A 71 72.59 23.54 34.45
C TRP A 71 71.17 23.09 34.24
N ALA A 72 70.21 23.46 35.12
CA ALA A 72 68.80 23.11 35.01
C ALA A 72 68.15 23.71 33.74
N TYR A 73 68.61 24.91 33.31
CA TYR A 73 68.12 25.53 32.07
C TYR A 73 68.69 24.85 30.82
N SER A 74 69.93 24.36 30.88
CA SER A 74 70.58 23.69 29.75
C SER A 74 70.40 22.16 29.78
N ALA A 75 69.89 21.58 30.84
CA ALA A 75 69.63 20.17 30.92
C ALA A 75 68.37 19.80 30.10
N GLU A 76 68.54 19.21 28.94
CA GLU A 76 67.47 18.63 28.17
C GLU A 76 66.88 17.46 28.93
N LEU A 77 65.77 17.69 29.60
CA LEU A 77 64.96 16.63 30.22
C LEU A 77 64.19 15.86 29.13
N GLY A 78 64.85 14.90 28.52
CA GLY A 78 64.17 13.95 27.64
C GLY A 78 63.22 13.09 28.47
N SER A 79 62.01 13.59 28.77
CA SER A 79 60.98 12.74 29.33
C SER A 79 60.30 11.94 28.22
N ALA A 80 60.72 10.71 28.06
CA ALA A 80 60.01 9.78 27.21
C ALA A 80 58.80 9.23 28.04
N ALA A 81 57.58 9.62 27.64
CA ALA A 81 56.39 8.98 28.16
C ALA A 81 56.26 7.60 27.46
N VAL A 82 56.57 6.55 28.12
CA VAL A 82 56.32 5.18 27.66
C VAL A 82 54.81 4.92 27.81
N ALA A 83 54.05 5.13 26.75
CA ALA A 83 52.67 4.71 26.69
C ALA A 83 52.65 3.25 26.21
N ILE A 84 52.10 2.37 27.00
CA ILE A 84 51.78 1.00 26.59
C ILE A 84 50.58 1.11 25.63
N GLY A 85 50.81 1.07 24.32
CA GLY A 85 49.79 1.04 23.31
C GLY A 85 49.59 -0.41 22.82
N THR A 86 48.36 -0.87 22.81
CA THR A 86 47.99 -2.08 22.11
C THR A 86 47.71 -1.73 20.67
N VAL A 87 48.42 -2.35 19.71
CA VAL A 87 48.09 -2.19 18.28
C VAL A 87 46.81 -2.95 18.01
N ILE A 88 45.73 -2.23 17.83
CA ILE A 88 44.46 -2.77 17.38
C ILE A 88 44.40 -2.58 15.86
N VAL A 89 43.98 -3.63 15.16
CA VAL A 89 43.69 -3.52 13.73
C VAL A 89 42.50 -2.60 13.55
N ASP A 90 42.58 -1.61 12.66
CA ASP A 90 41.55 -0.59 12.42
C ASP A 90 40.25 -1.22 11.87
N SER A 91 40.36 -2.33 11.19
CA SER A 91 39.21 -3.11 10.71
C SER A 91 38.87 -4.25 11.69
N LYS A 92 37.83 -4.06 12.50
CA LYS A 92 37.29 -5.15 13.32
C LYS A 92 36.78 -6.28 12.42
N ARG A 93 37.03 -7.53 12.82
CA ARG A 93 36.41 -8.69 12.18
C ARG A 93 34.90 -8.48 12.07
N LYS A 94 34.37 -8.46 10.84
CA LYS A 94 32.93 -8.35 10.57
C LYS A 94 32.34 -9.72 10.33
N THR A 95 31.35 -10.07 11.12
CA THR A 95 30.55 -11.27 10.88
C THR A 95 29.50 -10.94 9.81
N ILE A 96 29.52 -11.66 8.71
CA ILE A 96 28.52 -11.59 7.66
C ILE A 96 27.50 -12.68 7.93
N SER A 97 26.23 -12.29 8.12
CA SER A 97 25.12 -13.21 8.32
C SER A 97 24.08 -13.03 7.24
N HIS A 98 23.41 -14.11 6.86
CA HIS A 98 22.30 -14.08 5.93
C HIS A 98 20.98 -13.92 6.70
N PHE A 99 20.08 -13.06 6.22
CA PHE A 99 18.85 -12.73 6.93
C PHE A 99 17.86 -13.90 6.97
N GLU A 100 17.66 -14.58 5.84
CA GLU A 100 16.73 -15.71 5.73
C GLU A 100 17.38 -17.07 6.07
N GLY A 101 18.72 -17.15 6.11
CA GLY A 101 19.42 -18.41 6.13
C GLY A 101 19.40 -19.11 4.77
N GLY A 102 19.82 -20.37 4.72
CA GLY A 102 19.77 -21.15 3.48
C GLY A 102 20.74 -22.33 3.48
N ILE A 103 20.64 -23.16 2.44
CA ILE A 103 21.54 -24.26 2.20
C ILE A 103 22.74 -23.76 1.39
N LEU A 104 23.95 -24.04 1.82
CA LEU A 104 25.15 -23.68 1.09
C LEU A 104 25.24 -24.50 -0.21
N ASP A 105 25.26 -23.81 -1.35
CA ASP A 105 25.56 -24.43 -2.65
C ASP A 105 27.07 -24.46 -2.90
N ARG A 106 27.73 -23.29 -2.78
CA ARG A 106 29.16 -23.19 -3.06
C ARG A 106 29.85 -22.12 -2.22
N LEU A 107 31.02 -22.42 -1.72
CA LEU A 107 31.95 -21.46 -1.13
C LEU A 107 32.92 -21.01 -2.23
N LEU A 108 33.01 -19.68 -2.44
CA LEU A 108 33.76 -19.08 -3.55
C LEU A 108 35.13 -18.54 -3.13
N VAL A 109 35.41 -18.51 -1.83
CA VAL A 109 36.67 -18.01 -1.25
C VAL A 109 37.17 -18.95 -0.17
N GLN A 110 38.47 -18.92 0.13
CA GLN A 110 39.12 -19.69 1.18
C GLN A 110 39.69 -18.77 2.26
N GLU A 111 40.03 -19.34 3.41
CA GLU A 111 40.67 -18.56 4.47
C GLU A 111 42.05 -18.04 3.98
N GLY A 112 42.24 -16.71 4.16
CA GLY A 112 43.46 -16.03 3.72
C GLY A 112 43.33 -15.35 2.35
N ASP A 113 42.26 -15.57 1.60
CA ASP A 113 42.03 -14.88 0.33
C ASP A 113 41.75 -13.40 0.53
N THR A 114 42.35 -12.57 -0.32
CA THR A 114 42.01 -11.13 -0.36
C THR A 114 40.77 -10.92 -1.21
N VAL A 115 39.78 -10.20 -0.66
CA VAL A 115 38.49 -9.94 -1.32
C VAL A 115 38.25 -8.47 -1.55
N ALA A 116 37.65 -8.15 -2.70
CA ALA A 116 37.23 -6.80 -3.03
C ALA A 116 35.80 -6.50 -2.51
N VAL A 117 35.44 -5.20 -2.39
CA VAL A 117 34.08 -4.79 -2.07
C VAL A 117 33.09 -5.34 -3.11
N GLY A 118 32.01 -5.95 -2.66
CA GLY A 118 30.97 -6.53 -3.53
C GLY A 118 31.33 -7.89 -4.14
N GLN A 119 32.52 -8.43 -3.87
CA GLN A 119 32.93 -9.76 -4.35
C GLN A 119 32.01 -10.84 -3.72
N PRO A 120 31.46 -11.78 -4.50
CA PRO A 120 30.69 -12.90 -3.96
C PRO A 120 31.58 -13.84 -3.16
N LEU A 121 31.18 -14.13 -1.93
CA LEU A 121 31.90 -15.00 -0.99
C LEU A 121 31.27 -16.37 -0.92
N VAL A 122 29.97 -16.40 -0.85
CA VAL A 122 29.17 -17.61 -0.66
C VAL A 122 27.95 -17.55 -1.58
N LYS A 123 27.66 -18.68 -2.21
CA LYS A 123 26.43 -18.86 -2.97
C LYS A 123 25.57 -19.90 -2.26
N LEU A 124 24.33 -19.50 -1.96
CA LEU A 124 23.31 -20.36 -1.40
C LEU A 124 22.52 -21.05 -2.50
N ASP A 125 21.81 -22.12 -2.17
CA ASP A 125 20.87 -22.75 -3.09
C ASP A 125 19.73 -21.80 -3.44
N SER A 126 19.60 -21.48 -4.72
CA SER A 126 18.60 -20.55 -5.26
C SER A 126 17.32 -21.22 -5.72
N THR A 127 17.21 -22.54 -5.64
CA THR A 127 16.11 -23.32 -6.24
C THR A 127 14.75 -22.83 -5.74
N ARG A 128 14.60 -22.70 -4.43
CA ARG A 128 13.35 -22.23 -3.82
C ARG A 128 13.03 -20.79 -4.20
N ALA A 129 13.98 -19.87 -4.06
CA ALA A 129 13.79 -18.46 -4.39
C ALA A 129 13.47 -18.24 -5.87
N ARG A 130 14.14 -18.98 -6.76
CA ARG A 130 13.89 -18.96 -8.21
C ARG A 130 12.51 -19.49 -8.55
N SER A 131 12.09 -20.61 -7.96
CA SER A 131 10.76 -21.19 -8.20
C SER A 131 9.64 -20.29 -7.74
N GLU A 132 9.81 -19.64 -6.58
CA GLU A 132 8.85 -18.67 -6.05
C GLU A 132 8.74 -17.43 -6.97
N LEU A 133 9.87 -16.86 -7.36
CA LEU A 133 9.89 -15.74 -8.30
C LEU A 133 9.22 -16.09 -9.62
N GLN A 134 9.54 -17.25 -10.20
CA GLN A 134 8.94 -17.72 -11.45
C GLN A 134 7.42 -17.95 -11.33
N SER A 135 6.97 -18.50 -10.19
CA SER A 135 5.52 -18.66 -9.91
C SER A 135 4.81 -17.33 -9.86
N LEU A 136 5.37 -16.33 -9.16
CA LEU A 136 4.81 -14.98 -9.07
C LEU A 136 4.81 -14.26 -10.44
N GLU A 137 5.87 -14.41 -11.22
CA GLU A 137 5.94 -13.85 -12.58
C GLU A 137 4.90 -14.49 -13.50
N SER A 138 4.69 -15.79 -13.40
CA SER A 138 3.63 -16.49 -14.15
C SER A 138 2.23 -16.02 -13.73
N ARG A 139 2.01 -15.82 -12.43
CA ARG A 139 0.75 -15.27 -11.89
C ARG A 139 0.51 -13.85 -12.41
N ARG A 140 1.52 -12.98 -12.39
CA ARG A 140 1.44 -11.62 -12.95
C ARG A 140 1.02 -11.65 -14.42
N VAL A 141 1.64 -12.50 -15.20
CA VAL A 141 1.32 -12.69 -16.63
C VAL A 141 -0.15 -13.10 -16.81
N GLY A 142 -0.63 -14.07 -16.03
CA GLY A 142 -2.03 -14.49 -16.05
C GLY A 142 -3.00 -13.35 -15.70
N LEU A 143 -2.68 -12.54 -14.70
CA LEU A 143 -3.50 -11.40 -14.28
C LEU A 143 -3.55 -10.29 -15.34
N ILE A 144 -2.43 -10.00 -16.00
CA ILE A 144 -2.39 -9.03 -17.11
C ILE A 144 -3.25 -9.52 -18.28
N ALA A 145 -3.16 -10.80 -18.63
CA ALA A 145 -3.98 -11.39 -19.68
C ALA A 145 -5.48 -11.32 -19.34
N LYS A 146 -5.84 -11.67 -18.11
CA LYS A 146 -7.21 -11.57 -17.58
C LYS A 146 -7.74 -10.14 -17.63
N LEU A 147 -6.95 -9.16 -17.21
CA LEU A 147 -7.33 -7.74 -17.29
C LEU A 147 -7.52 -7.26 -18.71
N ALA A 148 -6.69 -7.72 -19.65
CA ALA A 148 -6.87 -7.41 -21.07
C ALA A 148 -8.21 -7.95 -21.61
N ARG A 149 -8.58 -9.19 -21.23
CA ARG A 149 -9.88 -9.77 -21.57
C ARG A 149 -11.04 -8.97 -20.97
N LEU A 150 -10.98 -8.68 -19.66
CA LEU A 150 -12.05 -7.97 -18.97
C LEU A 150 -12.28 -6.56 -19.54
N ARG A 151 -11.21 -5.87 -19.92
CA ARG A 151 -11.31 -4.56 -20.59
C ARG A 151 -11.95 -4.67 -21.96
N ALA A 152 -11.64 -5.72 -22.73
CA ALA A 152 -12.28 -5.98 -24.01
C ALA A 152 -13.78 -6.32 -23.84
N GLU A 153 -14.15 -7.11 -22.82
CA GLU A 153 -15.54 -7.39 -22.48
C GLU A 153 -16.29 -6.12 -22.03
N GLN A 154 -15.67 -5.26 -21.23
CA GLN A 154 -16.23 -3.99 -20.78
C GLN A 154 -16.46 -3.01 -21.94
N ALA A 155 -15.50 -2.92 -22.86
CA ALA A 155 -15.59 -2.08 -24.05
C ALA A 155 -16.55 -2.63 -25.11
N GLY A 156 -16.95 -3.91 -25.00
CA GLY A 156 -17.73 -4.59 -26.03
C GLY A 156 -16.94 -4.92 -27.29
N ASP A 157 -15.62 -4.98 -27.18
CA ASP A 157 -14.72 -5.33 -28.29
C ASP A 157 -14.97 -6.80 -28.71
N ARG A 158 -14.68 -7.10 -29.98
CA ARG A 158 -14.78 -8.48 -30.50
C ARG A 158 -13.50 -9.28 -30.37
N GLN A 159 -12.41 -8.62 -29.98
CA GLN A 159 -11.07 -9.21 -29.82
C GLN A 159 -10.38 -8.61 -28.61
N ILE A 160 -9.55 -9.42 -27.96
CA ILE A 160 -8.71 -8.96 -26.84
C ILE A 160 -7.51 -8.23 -27.41
N LYS A 161 -7.22 -7.02 -26.92
CA LYS A 161 -5.99 -6.28 -27.19
C LYS A 161 -5.03 -6.51 -26.04
N PHE A 162 -4.03 -7.35 -26.27
CA PHE A 162 -2.96 -7.57 -25.30
C PHE A 162 -1.94 -6.41 -25.36
N PRO A 163 -1.24 -6.11 -24.23
CA PRO A 163 -0.16 -5.12 -24.25
C PRO A 163 0.94 -5.46 -25.24
N GLU A 164 1.58 -4.44 -25.82
CA GLU A 164 2.75 -4.62 -26.67
C GLU A 164 3.86 -5.37 -25.90
N ASN A 165 4.52 -6.32 -26.57
CA ASN A 165 5.56 -7.20 -25.98
C ASN A 165 5.08 -8.17 -24.89
N PHE A 166 3.78 -8.39 -24.73
CA PHE A 166 3.26 -9.36 -23.78
C PHE A 166 3.60 -10.79 -24.15
N GLY A 167 3.52 -11.13 -25.42
CA GLY A 167 3.80 -12.47 -26.00
C GLY A 167 5.12 -12.49 -26.76
N THR A 168 6.28 -12.33 -26.10
CA THR A 168 7.57 -12.58 -26.75
C THR A 168 7.77 -14.09 -26.98
N PRO A 169 8.45 -14.51 -28.05
CA PRO A 169 8.64 -15.93 -28.36
C PRO A 169 9.26 -16.78 -27.24
N ASP A 170 10.01 -16.12 -26.34
CA ASP A 170 10.67 -16.76 -25.21
C ASP A 170 9.77 -16.91 -23.97
N ASN A 171 8.56 -16.30 -23.98
CA ASN A 171 7.65 -16.32 -22.82
C ASN A 171 6.47 -17.27 -23.05
N VAL A 172 6.73 -18.56 -22.92
CA VAL A 172 5.71 -19.64 -23.03
C VAL A 172 4.52 -19.42 -22.08
N ALA A 173 4.75 -18.87 -20.89
CA ALA A 173 3.70 -18.58 -19.93
C ALA A 173 2.74 -17.51 -20.46
N ALA A 174 3.24 -16.48 -21.11
CA ALA A 174 2.41 -15.44 -21.73
C ALA A 174 1.58 -15.98 -22.89
N GLU A 175 2.19 -16.78 -23.75
CA GLU A 175 1.48 -17.40 -24.87
C GLU A 175 0.33 -18.30 -24.40
N ASN A 176 0.58 -19.13 -23.40
CA ASN A 176 -0.44 -19.99 -22.79
C ASN A 176 -1.56 -19.17 -22.12
N ALA A 177 -1.21 -18.10 -21.40
CA ALA A 177 -2.19 -17.21 -20.80
C ALA A 177 -3.06 -16.51 -21.87
N MET A 178 -2.44 -16.01 -22.96
CA MET A 178 -3.18 -15.42 -24.07
C MET A 178 -4.17 -16.39 -24.69
N LYS A 179 -3.73 -17.61 -25.01
CA LYS A 179 -4.59 -18.65 -25.59
C LYS A 179 -5.76 -19.01 -24.66
N ALA A 180 -5.48 -19.19 -23.36
CA ALA A 180 -6.49 -19.50 -22.37
C ALA A 180 -7.56 -18.39 -22.26
N GLU A 181 -7.12 -17.14 -22.18
CA GLU A 181 -8.03 -15.99 -22.07
C GLU A 181 -8.81 -15.75 -23.38
N GLN A 182 -8.23 -16.01 -24.53
CA GLN A 182 -8.95 -15.96 -25.83
C GLN A 182 -10.08 -16.99 -25.88
N ILE A 183 -9.82 -18.24 -25.47
CA ILE A 183 -10.84 -19.29 -25.43
C ILE A 183 -11.95 -18.90 -24.44
N PHE A 184 -11.57 -18.40 -23.27
CA PHE A 184 -12.53 -17.98 -22.26
C PHE A 184 -13.38 -16.79 -22.73
N PHE A 185 -12.77 -15.80 -23.37
CA PHE A 185 -13.45 -14.66 -23.98
C PHE A 185 -14.49 -15.11 -25.01
N GLN A 186 -14.12 -15.99 -25.95
CA GLN A 186 -15.05 -16.51 -26.97
C GLN A 186 -16.24 -17.21 -26.31
N LYS A 187 -15.99 -18.00 -25.28
CA LYS A 187 -17.06 -18.70 -24.55
C LYS A 187 -18.00 -17.73 -23.84
N ARG A 188 -17.47 -16.73 -23.12
CA ARG A 188 -18.30 -15.70 -22.48
C ARG A 188 -19.06 -14.85 -23.49
N TYR A 189 -18.41 -14.48 -24.58
CA TYR A 189 -19.05 -13.74 -25.68
C TYR A 189 -20.23 -14.53 -26.27
N SER A 190 -20.04 -15.79 -26.62
CA SER A 190 -21.12 -16.63 -27.15
C SER A 190 -22.27 -16.82 -26.13
N GLN A 191 -21.94 -17.00 -24.87
CA GLN A 191 -22.95 -17.11 -23.79
C GLN A 191 -23.76 -15.81 -23.63
N LYS A 192 -23.08 -14.65 -23.68
CA LYS A 192 -23.72 -13.33 -23.68
C LYS A 192 -24.70 -13.19 -24.87
N MET A 193 -24.21 -13.47 -26.06
CA MET A 193 -25.03 -13.37 -27.27
C MET A 193 -26.25 -14.29 -27.21
N SER A 194 -26.08 -15.53 -26.73
CA SER A 194 -27.21 -16.46 -26.58
C SER A 194 -28.27 -15.95 -25.60
N ARG A 195 -27.85 -15.36 -24.45
CA ARG A 195 -28.81 -14.77 -23.48
C ARG A 195 -29.58 -13.61 -24.08
N ILE A 196 -28.89 -12.73 -24.81
CA ILE A 196 -29.51 -11.59 -25.48
C ILE A 196 -30.47 -12.07 -26.56
N ASP A 197 -30.07 -13.05 -27.40
CA ASP A 197 -30.92 -13.60 -28.48
C ASP A 197 -32.21 -14.21 -27.92
N VAL A 198 -32.13 -15.01 -26.84
CA VAL A 198 -33.32 -15.57 -26.19
C VAL A 198 -34.26 -14.47 -25.73
N GLN A 199 -33.72 -13.41 -25.12
CA GLN A 199 -34.53 -12.31 -24.60
C GLN A 199 -35.15 -11.47 -25.74
N GLN A 200 -34.41 -11.25 -26.81
CA GLN A 200 -34.92 -10.58 -28.01
C GLN A 200 -36.05 -11.36 -28.68
N LYS A 201 -35.93 -12.68 -28.79
CA LYS A 201 -37.01 -13.54 -29.33
C LYS A 201 -38.26 -13.50 -28.44
N THR A 202 -38.08 -13.40 -27.13
CA THR A 202 -39.18 -13.22 -26.18
C THR A 202 -39.91 -11.88 -26.41
N ILE A 203 -39.16 -10.80 -26.60
CA ILE A 203 -39.70 -9.46 -26.94
C ILE A 203 -40.44 -9.52 -28.30
N GLU A 204 -39.86 -10.17 -29.29
CA GLU A 204 -40.50 -10.35 -30.59
C GLU A 204 -41.81 -11.12 -30.48
N GLN A 205 -41.83 -12.24 -29.74
CA GLN A 205 -43.04 -13.03 -29.47
C GLN A 205 -44.16 -12.17 -28.89
N TYR A 206 -43.90 -11.40 -27.83
CA TYR A 206 -44.90 -10.52 -27.24
C TYR A 206 -45.30 -9.38 -28.17
N THR A 207 -44.40 -8.90 -28.98
CA THR A 207 -44.70 -7.88 -30.01
C THR A 207 -45.69 -8.42 -31.03
N GLU A 208 -45.48 -9.63 -31.55
CA GLU A 208 -46.39 -10.24 -32.50
C GLU A 208 -47.77 -10.58 -31.83
N GLN A 209 -47.75 -11.00 -30.58
CA GLN A 209 -49.02 -11.23 -29.83
C GLN A 209 -49.81 -9.91 -29.65
N ALA A 210 -49.14 -8.81 -29.34
CA ALA A 210 -49.77 -7.48 -29.23
C ALA A 210 -50.34 -7.01 -30.55
N LYS A 211 -49.63 -7.26 -31.67
CA LYS A 211 -50.08 -6.96 -33.03
C LYS A 211 -51.34 -7.80 -33.37
N ALA A 212 -51.33 -9.08 -33.08
CA ALA A 212 -52.48 -9.95 -33.34
C ALA A 212 -53.71 -9.47 -32.57
N SER A 213 -53.58 -9.19 -31.26
CA SER A 213 -54.68 -8.64 -30.47
C SER A 213 -55.16 -7.28 -30.99
N THR A 214 -54.23 -6.42 -31.44
CA THR A 214 -54.57 -5.14 -32.07
C THR A 214 -55.40 -5.33 -33.34
N ALA A 215 -55.05 -6.31 -34.17
CA ALA A 215 -55.80 -6.62 -35.40
C ALA A 215 -57.20 -7.14 -35.04
N GLN A 216 -57.35 -7.94 -33.99
CA GLN A 216 -58.66 -8.42 -33.46
C GLN A 216 -59.51 -7.27 -32.97
N VAL A 217 -58.96 -6.34 -32.15
CA VAL A 217 -59.66 -5.10 -31.75
C VAL A 217 -60.16 -4.33 -32.96
N ALA A 218 -59.30 -4.08 -33.94
CA ALA A 218 -59.65 -3.33 -35.14
C ALA A 218 -60.73 -4.07 -36.00
N ALA A 219 -60.71 -5.38 -36.07
CA ALA A 219 -61.72 -6.17 -36.73
C ALA A 219 -63.06 -6.08 -36.01
N THR A 220 -63.06 -6.18 -34.71
CA THR A 220 -64.26 -6.07 -33.85
C THR A 220 -64.84 -4.66 -33.91
N ASP A 221 -64.01 -3.64 -33.90
CA ASP A 221 -64.43 -2.24 -34.05
C ASP A 221 -65.19 -2.02 -35.39
N ARG A 222 -64.70 -2.62 -36.48
CA ARG A 222 -65.38 -2.58 -37.78
C ARG A 222 -66.74 -3.29 -37.73
N GLN A 223 -66.79 -4.46 -37.04
CA GLN A 223 -68.05 -5.19 -36.85
C GLN A 223 -69.07 -4.35 -36.04
N ILE A 224 -68.62 -3.73 -34.94
CA ILE A 224 -69.44 -2.88 -34.09
C ILE A 224 -69.99 -1.69 -34.91
N SER A 225 -69.14 -1.07 -35.75
CA SER A 225 -69.59 0.01 -36.63
C SER A 225 -70.72 -0.42 -37.59
N LEU A 226 -70.54 -1.56 -38.28
CA LEU A 226 -71.55 -2.09 -39.20
C LEU A 226 -72.87 -2.47 -38.50
N ILE A 227 -72.77 -3.11 -37.31
CA ILE A 227 -73.92 -3.45 -36.52
C ILE A 227 -74.64 -2.20 -35.94
N ASN A 228 -73.90 -1.13 -35.60
CA ASN A 228 -74.50 0.14 -35.22
C ASN A 228 -75.26 0.79 -36.35
N GLU A 229 -74.76 0.82 -37.57
CA GLU A 229 -75.48 1.28 -38.76
C GLU A 229 -76.75 0.50 -38.95
N GLN A 230 -76.71 -0.82 -38.85
CA GLN A 230 -77.89 -1.68 -38.94
C GLN A 230 -78.89 -1.40 -37.81
N ARG A 231 -78.41 -1.21 -36.57
CA ARG A 231 -79.20 -0.88 -35.40
C ARG A 231 -79.99 0.44 -35.64
N ASP A 232 -79.32 1.47 -36.13
CA ASP A 232 -79.92 2.82 -36.35
C ASP A 232 -81.01 2.72 -37.48
N ALA A 233 -80.75 1.97 -38.51
CA ALA A 233 -81.74 1.71 -39.57
C ALA A 233 -82.98 1.00 -38.99
N ILE A 234 -82.83 -0.08 -38.22
CA ILE A 234 -83.93 -0.85 -37.60
C ILE A 234 -84.64 -0.02 -36.53
N ALA A 235 -83.90 0.77 -35.72
CA ALA A 235 -84.50 1.68 -34.73
C ALA A 235 -85.44 2.71 -35.37
N GLY A 236 -85.06 3.24 -36.55
CA GLY A 236 -85.90 4.13 -37.37
C GLY A 236 -87.19 3.46 -37.89
N LEU A 237 -87.13 2.19 -38.27
CA LEU A 237 -88.27 1.40 -38.70
C LEU A 237 -89.20 1.03 -37.51
N VAL A 238 -88.67 0.65 -36.37
CA VAL A 238 -89.41 0.36 -35.14
C VAL A 238 -90.19 1.61 -34.70
N LYS A 239 -89.53 2.78 -34.72
CA LYS A 239 -90.17 4.07 -34.37
C LYS A 239 -91.36 4.43 -35.29
N LYS A 240 -91.32 3.97 -36.55
CA LYS A 240 -92.43 4.16 -37.50
C LYS A 240 -93.45 2.99 -37.45
N GLY A 241 -93.30 2.00 -36.64
CA GLY A 241 -94.19 0.86 -36.51
C GLY A 241 -93.98 -0.24 -37.58
N PHE A 242 -92.91 -0.16 -38.38
CA PHE A 242 -92.66 -1.09 -39.47
C PHE A 242 -91.72 -2.27 -39.12
N ALA A 243 -91.19 -2.31 -37.90
CA ALA A 243 -90.35 -3.39 -37.43
C ALA A 243 -90.73 -3.74 -35.96
N GLN A 244 -90.46 -4.99 -35.55
CA GLN A 244 -90.68 -5.48 -34.21
C GLN A 244 -89.57 -5.02 -33.26
N LYS A 245 -89.91 -4.60 -32.03
CA LYS A 245 -88.98 -4.22 -30.98
C LYS A 245 -87.98 -5.36 -30.62
N SER A 246 -88.44 -6.61 -30.71
CA SER A 246 -87.56 -7.81 -30.48
C SER A 246 -86.34 -7.82 -31.38
N LYS A 247 -86.48 -7.35 -32.63
CA LYS A 247 -85.37 -7.29 -33.58
C LYS A 247 -84.32 -6.24 -33.15
N LEU A 248 -84.75 -5.13 -32.59
CA LEU A 248 -83.82 -4.13 -32.05
C LEU A 248 -83.07 -4.69 -30.83
N THR A 249 -83.82 -5.40 -29.92
CA THR A 249 -83.20 -6.02 -28.73
C THR A 249 -82.15 -7.11 -29.14
N GLU A 250 -82.42 -7.87 -30.17
CA GLU A 250 -81.46 -8.88 -30.72
C GLU A 250 -80.16 -8.18 -31.18
N ILE A 251 -80.25 -7.04 -31.87
CA ILE A 251 -79.09 -6.27 -32.34
C ILE A 251 -78.33 -5.65 -31.14
N ASP A 252 -79.05 -5.08 -30.17
CA ASP A 252 -78.46 -4.53 -28.94
C ASP A 252 -77.71 -5.60 -28.13
N THR A 253 -78.29 -6.82 -28.07
CA THR A 253 -77.60 -7.96 -27.44
C THR A 253 -76.30 -8.30 -28.23
N ARG A 254 -76.37 -8.33 -29.55
CA ARG A 254 -75.20 -8.61 -30.38
C ARG A 254 -74.12 -7.56 -30.26
N LEU A 255 -74.50 -6.28 -30.16
CA LEU A 255 -73.55 -5.18 -29.86
C LEU A 255 -72.90 -5.35 -28.49
N SER A 256 -73.64 -5.75 -27.46
CA SER A 256 -73.10 -6.03 -26.12
C SER A 256 -72.11 -7.17 -26.12
N GLU A 257 -72.37 -8.24 -26.88
CA GLU A 257 -71.41 -9.39 -27.07
C GLU A 257 -70.13 -8.93 -27.75
N LEU A 258 -70.25 -8.13 -28.85
CA LEU A 258 -69.10 -7.62 -29.55
C LEU A 258 -68.28 -6.65 -28.70
N ALA A 259 -68.92 -5.79 -27.92
CA ALA A 259 -68.26 -4.88 -26.96
C ALA A 259 -67.50 -5.69 -25.88
N GLY A 260 -68.07 -6.81 -25.40
CA GLY A 260 -67.39 -7.74 -24.49
C GLY A 260 -66.14 -8.32 -25.14
N SER A 261 -66.26 -8.88 -26.35
CA SER A 261 -65.10 -9.44 -27.11
C SER A 261 -64.05 -8.39 -27.41
N ARG A 262 -64.43 -7.17 -27.74
CA ARG A 262 -63.50 -6.06 -27.94
C ARG A 262 -62.73 -5.75 -26.66
N GLY A 263 -63.43 -5.74 -25.48
CA GLY A 263 -62.80 -5.54 -24.18
C GLY A 263 -61.79 -6.66 -23.85
N GLU A 264 -62.14 -7.89 -24.16
CA GLU A 264 -61.24 -9.05 -24.01
C GLU A 264 -59.98 -8.92 -24.83
N TYR A 265 -60.08 -8.64 -26.15
CA TYR A 265 -58.91 -8.45 -27.02
C TYR A 265 -58.10 -7.23 -26.66
N ALA A 266 -58.70 -6.15 -26.19
CA ALA A 266 -58.02 -5.00 -25.67
C ALA A 266 -57.20 -5.31 -24.36
N GLY A 267 -57.81 -6.13 -23.48
CA GLY A 267 -57.15 -6.70 -22.32
C GLY A 267 -55.93 -7.57 -22.65
N ASP A 268 -56.09 -8.44 -23.64
CA ASP A 268 -54.99 -9.32 -24.12
C ASP A 268 -53.87 -8.54 -24.76
N LYS A 269 -54.19 -7.47 -25.53
CA LYS A 269 -53.20 -6.52 -26.01
C LYS A 269 -52.43 -5.90 -24.88
N ALA A 270 -53.10 -5.37 -23.87
CA ALA A 270 -52.46 -4.72 -22.74
C ALA A 270 -51.57 -5.69 -21.96
N LYS A 271 -51.99 -6.97 -21.75
CA LYS A 271 -51.15 -8.02 -21.15
C LYS A 271 -49.89 -8.30 -21.96
N ALA A 272 -50.02 -8.41 -23.28
CA ALA A 272 -48.88 -8.64 -24.19
C ALA A 272 -47.89 -7.45 -24.18
N GLU A 273 -48.38 -6.21 -24.17
CA GLU A 273 -47.57 -5.01 -24.07
C GLU A 273 -46.83 -4.93 -22.71
N GLN A 274 -47.50 -5.27 -21.61
CA GLN A 274 -46.91 -5.35 -20.28
C GLN A 274 -45.82 -6.44 -20.22
N ALA A 275 -46.08 -7.61 -20.78
CA ALA A 275 -45.11 -8.70 -20.83
C ALA A 275 -43.90 -8.36 -21.67
N LYS A 276 -44.11 -7.64 -22.80
CA LYS A 276 -43.03 -7.07 -23.63
C LYS A 276 -42.15 -6.11 -22.84
N ALA A 277 -42.76 -5.14 -22.16
CA ALA A 277 -42.02 -4.18 -21.32
C ALA A 277 -41.22 -4.88 -20.21
N GLY A 278 -41.77 -5.93 -19.58
CA GLY A 278 -41.06 -6.76 -18.62
C GLY A 278 -39.86 -7.48 -19.23
N ALA A 279 -39.99 -7.98 -20.46
CA ALA A 279 -38.90 -8.63 -21.19
C ALA A 279 -37.79 -7.61 -21.60
N GLU A 280 -38.16 -6.42 -22.03
CA GLU A 280 -37.22 -5.31 -22.32
C GLU A 280 -36.45 -4.87 -21.08
N PHE A 281 -37.13 -4.75 -19.93
CA PHE A 281 -36.50 -4.48 -18.64
C PHE A 281 -35.51 -5.59 -18.23
N SER A 282 -35.90 -6.86 -18.43
CA SER A 282 -35.01 -8.01 -18.16
C SER A 282 -33.75 -8.01 -19.05
N LEU A 283 -33.88 -7.59 -20.32
CA LEU A 283 -32.73 -7.44 -21.21
C LEU A 283 -31.74 -6.38 -20.68
N THR A 284 -32.27 -5.23 -20.31
CA THR A 284 -31.45 -4.15 -19.70
C THR A 284 -30.81 -4.62 -18.39
N GLY A 285 -31.52 -5.38 -17.56
CA GLY A 285 -31.01 -5.99 -16.34
C GLY A 285 -29.82 -6.92 -16.60
N ILE A 286 -29.93 -7.80 -17.60
CA ILE A 286 -28.84 -8.72 -18.00
C ILE A 286 -27.58 -7.93 -18.38
N GLU A 287 -27.72 -6.85 -19.15
CA GLU A 287 -26.59 -6.01 -19.56
C GLU A 287 -25.95 -5.29 -18.37
N SER A 288 -26.76 -4.72 -17.48
CA SER A 288 -26.31 -4.03 -16.26
C SER A 288 -25.57 -4.97 -15.31
N ASP A 289 -26.13 -6.15 -15.06
CA ASP A 289 -25.54 -7.16 -14.18
C ASP A 289 -24.18 -7.62 -14.69
N MET A 290 -24.09 -7.86 -16.00
CA MET A 290 -22.82 -8.24 -16.64
C MET A 290 -21.77 -7.13 -16.55
N GLN A 291 -22.15 -5.86 -16.75
CA GLN A 291 -21.22 -4.73 -16.60
C GLN A 291 -20.73 -4.59 -15.15
N SER A 292 -21.62 -4.77 -14.18
CA SER A 292 -21.29 -4.75 -12.76
C SER A 292 -20.33 -5.87 -12.37
N GLU A 293 -20.61 -7.12 -12.87
CA GLU A 293 -19.74 -8.27 -12.66
C GLU A 293 -18.33 -8.01 -13.22
N ILE A 294 -18.25 -7.53 -14.49
CA ILE A 294 -16.97 -7.21 -15.14
C ILE A 294 -16.21 -6.15 -14.38
N ALA A 295 -16.88 -5.08 -13.93
CA ALA A 295 -16.25 -4.01 -13.14
C ALA A 295 -15.69 -4.53 -11.81
N GLY A 296 -16.44 -5.41 -11.12
CA GLY A 296 -15.98 -6.08 -9.91
C GLY A 296 -14.76 -6.98 -10.15
N GLU A 297 -14.79 -7.78 -11.24
CA GLU A 297 -13.66 -8.62 -11.62
C GLU A 297 -12.40 -7.80 -11.98
N ILE A 298 -12.56 -6.65 -12.64
CA ILE A 298 -11.47 -5.72 -12.95
C ILE A 298 -10.83 -5.21 -11.66
N THR A 299 -11.63 -4.71 -10.73
CA THR A 299 -11.13 -4.17 -9.46
C THR A 299 -10.37 -5.22 -8.67
N THR A 300 -10.93 -6.42 -8.53
CA THR A 300 -10.27 -7.54 -7.86
C THR A 300 -8.95 -7.91 -8.53
N SER A 301 -8.98 -8.05 -9.87
CA SER A 301 -7.78 -8.42 -10.64
C SER A 301 -6.68 -7.35 -10.61
N GLN A 302 -7.04 -6.06 -10.51
CA GLN A 302 -6.08 -4.96 -10.33
C GLN A 302 -5.43 -5.01 -8.94
N THR A 303 -6.20 -5.29 -7.90
CA THR A 303 -5.69 -5.45 -6.54
C THR A 303 -4.74 -6.65 -6.44
N ASP A 304 -5.15 -7.78 -7.03
CA ASP A 304 -4.32 -9.00 -7.09
C ASP A 304 -3.03 -8.77 -7.87
N LEU A 305 -3.07 -7.96 -8.95
CA LEU A 305 -1.89 -7.62 -9.73
C LEU A 305 -0.92 -6.77 -8.90
N ALA A 306 -1.41 -5.75 -8.20
CA ALA A 306 -0.60 -4.90 -7.33
C ALA A 306 0.07 -5.72 -6.21
N ASP A 307 -0.68 -6.57 -5.50
CA ASP A 307 -0.12 -7.48 -4.48
C ASP A 307 0.94 -8.42 -5.07
N THR A 308 0.69 -8.98 -6.27
CA THR A 308 1.63 -9.86 -6.93
C THR A 308 2.91 -9.11 -7.33
N GLU A 309 2.81 -7.87 -7.81
CA GLU A 309 3.97 -7.04 -8.15
C GLU A 309 4.82 -6.68 -6.92
N GLU A 310 4.21 -6.36 -5.78
CA GLU A 310 4.92 -6.15 -4.51
C GLU A 310 5.66 -7.42 -4.08
N ARG A 311 5.00 -8.58 -4.18
CA ARG A 311 5.64 -9.87 -3.86
C ARG A 311 6.78 -10.20 -4.81
N ILE A 312 6.69 -9.85 -6.09
CA ILE A 312 7.79 -10.01 -7.05
C ILE A 312 9.00 -9.16 -6.63
N VAL A 313 8.78 -7.91 -6.18
CA VAL A 313 9.87 -7.06 -5.68
C VAL A 313 10.56 -7.72 -4.48
N ALA A 314 9.79 -8.22 -3.52
CA ALA A 314 10.32 -8.94 -2.35
C ALA A 314 11.07 -10.22 -2.77
N ALA A 315 10.50 -11.03 -3.66
CA ALA A 315 11.15 -12.26 -4.14
C ALA A 315 12.44 -11.99 -4.92
N LYS A 316 12.48 -10.90 -5.73
CA LYS A 316 13.72 -10.45 -6.40
C LYS A 316 14.78 -10.02 -5.41
N ASP A 317 14.39 -9.41 -4.29
CA ASP A 317 15.32 -9.00 -3.25
C ASP A 317 15.89 -10.24 -2.52
N VAL A 318 15.04 -11.23 -2.18
CA VAL A 318 15.50 -12.53 -1.67
C VAL A 318 16.47 -13.21 -2.64
N MET A 319 16.12 -13.20 -3.94
CA MET A 319 16.98 -13.80 -4.99
C MET A 319 18.35 -13.11 -5.10
N ARG A 320 18.43 -11.78 -4.91
CA ARG A 320 19.72 -11.06 -4.86
C ARG A 320 20.55 -11.44 -3.65
N ARG A 321 19.94 -11.72 -2.51
CA ARG A 321 20.61 -12.11 -1.27
C ARG A 321 21.13 -13.56 -1.28
N VAL A 322 20.72 -14.39 -2.22
CA VAL A 322 21.28 -15.74 -2.40
C VAL A 322 22.80 -15.73 -2.60
N GLU A 323 23.34 -14.65 -3.17
CA GLU A 323 24.78 -14.41 -3.22
C GLU A 323 25.20 -13.49 -2.06
N ILE A 324 25.92 -14.05 -1.09
CA ILE A 324 26.49 -13.28 0.01
C ILE A 324 27.77 -12.62 -0.48
N ARG A 325 27.80 -11.27 -0.46
CA ARG A 325 28.89 -10.46 -0.98
C ARG A 325 29.62 -9.75 0.14
N SER A 326 30.91 -9.47 -0.08
CA SER A 326 31.72 -8.71 0.88
C SER A 326 31.28 -7.25 0.95
N PRO A 327 30.98 -6.70 2.15
CA PRO A 327 30.65 -5.29 2.32
C PRO A 327 31.86 -4.35 2.27
N GLN A 328 33.09 -4.89 2.39
CA GLN A 328 34.35 -4.15 2.40
C GLN A 328 35.47 -4.99 1.79
N ALA A 329 36.55 -4.33 1.37
CA ALA A 329 37.78 -5.03 1.02
C ALA A 329 38.48 -5.57 2.27
N GLY A 330 39.15 -6.75 2.17
CA GLY A 330 39.86 -7.33 3.30
C GLY A 330 40.60 -8.63 2.92
#